data_1482b35a01c7e5a764ab4edf32110513
#
_entry.id   1482b35a01c7e5a764ab4edf32110513
#
_cell.length_a   1.000
_cell.length_b   1.000
_cell.length_c   1.000
_cell.angle_alpha   90.00
_cell.angle_beta   90.00
_cell.angle_gamma   90.00
#
_symmetry.space_group_name_H-M   'P 1'
#
loop_
_entity.id
_entity.type
_entity.pdbx_description
1 polymer ?
#
loop_
_entity_poly.entity_id
_entity_poly.type
_entity_poly.pdbx_seq_one_letter_code
_entity_poly.pdbx_strand_id
1 'polypeptide(L)'
;MKNLDKYLSLLDGEVDGLLLTSRYSRHYGAEFDIAEGAAIVTKAGCRYFTDSRYIESAQNNLKGFEVICVDGIGYFKLLNDAIADFGVSNLGYEEAYLTVAELMGYEKHLNAKLTPFNKEISGFRGVKEDWELELMRKAQQIADKAFA
;
A
#
# COMPACT_ATOMS: atom_id res chain seq x y z
N MET A 1 -15.89 7.93 1.42
CA MET A 1 -14.91 7.74 0.31
C MET A 1 -14.16 6.46 0.63
N LYS A 2 -13.94 5.58 -0.34
CA LYS A 2 -13.11 4.38 -0.12
C LYS A 2 -11.68 4.80 0.17
N ASN A 3 -10.98 4.04 0.99
CA ASN A 3 -9.62 4.41 1.39
C ASN A 3 -8.65 4.45 0.20
N LEU A 4 -8.84 3.59 -0.79
CA LEU A 4 -8.06 3.63 -2.03
C LEU A 4 -8.24 4.96 -2.79
N ASP A 5 -9.47 5.51 -2.84
CA ASP A 5 -9.75 6.78 -3.50
C ASP A 5 -8.99 7.95 -2.85
N LYS A 6 -8.78 7.88 -1.53
CA LYS A 6 -7.97 8.88 -0.80
C LYS A 6 -6.51 8.85 -1.28
N TYR A 7 -5.94 7.66 -1.47
CA TYR A 7 -4.59 7.54 -2.03
C TYR A 7 -4.53 8.03 -3.48
N LEU A 8 -5.53 7.70 -4.30
CA LEU A 8 -5.60 8.19 -5.68
C LEU A 8 -5.69 9.72 -5.75
N SER A 9 -6.31 10.38 -4.76
CA SER A 9 -6.38 11.85 -4.69
C SER A 9 -5.03 12.54 -4.43
N LEU A 10 -4.02 11.81 -3.95
CA LEU A 10 -2.66 12.35 -3.77
C LEU A 10 -1.89 12.48 -5.09
N LEU A 11 -2.34 11.82 -6.16
CA LEU A 11 -1.60 11.67 -7.41
C LEU A 11 -1.84 12.84 -8.41
N ASP A 12 -2.34 13.97 -7.94
CA ASP A 12 -2.55 15.20 -8.76
C ASP A 12 -1.40 16.21 -8.66
N GLY A 13 -0.31 15.85 -7.99
CA GLY A 13 0.76 16.78 -7.65
C GLY A 13 2.16 16.26 -7.97
N GLU A 14 2.96 16.16 -6.93
CA GLU A 14 4.40 15.87 -7.03
C GLU A 14 4.70 14.44 -7.52
N VAL A 15 3.84 13.48 -7.21
CA VAL A 15 4.02 12.06 -7.54
C VAL A 15 2.89 11.57 -8.44
N ASP A 16 3.18 10.62 -9.32
CA ASP A 16 2.22 9.97 -10.22
C ASP A 16 1.90 8.53 -9.85
N GLY A 17 2.56 8.01 -8.80
CA GLY A 17 2.27 6.72 -8.18
C GLY A 17 2.71 6.67 -6.72
N LEU A 18 2.18 5.70 -5.96
CA LEU A 18 2.61 5.41 -4.59
C LEU A 18 3.17 3.99 -4.53
N LEU A 19 4.28 3.83 -3.84
CA LEU A 19 4.84 2.55 -3.42
C LEU A 19 4.53 2.33 -1.95
N LEU A 20 3.57 1.47 -1.66
CA LEU A 20 3.15 1.13 -0.30
C LEU A 20 3.86 -0.14 0.16
N THR A 21 4.76 -0.01 1.11
CA THR A 21 5.52 -1.13 1.69
C THR A 21 5.08 -1.47 3.10
N SER A 22 4.60 -0.49 3.88
CA SER A 22 4.12 -0.76 5.22
C SER A 22 2.82 -1.55 5.22
N ARG A 23 2.68 -2.50 6.16
CA ARG A 23 1.43 -3.24 6.36
C ARG A 23 0.25 -2.32 6.64
N TYR A 24 0.49 -1.24 7.38
CA TYR A 24 -0.55 -0.28 7.77
C TYR A 24 -1.16 0.43 6.55
N SER A 25 -0.34 0.94 5.65
CA SER A 25 -0.83 1.65 4.47
C SER A 25 -1.41 0.71 3.42
N ARG A 26 -0.85 -0.50 3.27
CA ARG A 26 -1.42 -1.55 2.42
C ARG A 26 -2.80 -1.97 2.93
N HIS A 27 -2.93 -2.26 4.23
CA HIS A 27 -4.22 -2.60 4.86
C HIS A 27 -5.23 -1.45 4.72
N TYR A 28 -4.80 -0.22 4.96
CA TYR A 28 -5.68 0.95 4.83
C TYR A 28 -6.22 1.11 3.40
N GLY A 29 -5.36 1.07 2.39
CA GLY A 29 -5.77 1.24 1.00
C GLY A 29 -6.57 0.08 0.43
N ALA A 30 -6.24 -1.15 0.82
CA ALA A 30 -6.90 -2.36 0.33
C ALA A 30 -8.14 -2.75 1.16
N GLU A 31 -8.35 -2.14 2.34
CA GLU A 31 -9.41 -2.47 3.30
C GLU A 31 -9.40 -3.97 3.73
N PHE A 32 -8.27 -4.64 3.53
CA PHE A 32 -8.04 -6.02 3.91
C PHE A 32 -6.57 -6.25 4.28
N ASP A 33 -6.33 -7.00 5.35
CA ASP A 33 -5.00 -7.22 5.90
C ASP A 33 -4.31 -8.44 5.29
N ILE A 34 -3.31 -8.20 4.46
CA ILE A 34 -2.35 -9.21 3.99
C ILE A 34 -1.01 -8.94 4.67
N ALA A 35 -0.48 -9.95 5.36
CA ALA A 35 0.71 -9.79 6.20
C ALA A 35 1.94 -9.33 5.40
N GLU A 36 2.19 -9.93 4.24
CA GLU A 36 3.37 -9.68 3.42
C GLU A 36 3.00 -9.12 2.04
N GLY A 37 3.85 -8.24 1.52
CA GLY A 37 3.72 -7.73 0.16
C GLY A 37 4.09 -6.26 0.02
N ALA A 38 3.81 -5.74 -1.18
CA ALA A 38 3.89 -4.33 -1.50
C ALA A 38 2.74 -3.98 -2.45
N ALA A 39 2.45 -2.69 -2.61
CA ALA A 39 1.48 -2.25 -3.60
C ALA A 39 1.99 -1.03 -4.38
N ILE A 40 1.70 -0.99 -5.67
CA ILE A 40 1.81 0.21 -6.49
C ILE A 40 0.39 0.70 -6.78
N VAL A 41 0.13 1.96 -6.41
CA VAL A 41 -1.15 2.65 -6.59
C VAL A 41 -0.96 3.78 -7.57
N THR A 42 -1.71 3.77 -8.67
CA THR A 42 -1.70 4.82 -9.70
C THR A 42 -3.11 5.09 -10.21
N LYS A 43 -3.31 6.20 -10.92
CA LYS A 43 -4.60 6.47 -11.58
C LYS A 43 -4.88 5.54 -12.77
N ALA A 44 -3.84 4.97 -13.38
CA ALA A 44 -3.98 4.00 -14.47
C ALA A 44 -4.37 2.60 -13.98
N GLY A 45 -4.05 2.27 -12.72
CA GLY A 45 -4.36 0.99 -12.10
C GLY A 45 -3.59 0.79 -10.80
N CYS A 46 -3.92 -0.28 -10.08
CA CYS A 46 -3.26 -0.64 -8.84
C CYS A 46 -2.86 -2.11 -8.87
N ARG A 47 -1.61 -2.40 -8.47
CA ARG A 47 -1.10 -3.77 -8.33
C ARG A 47 -0.67 -4.05 -6.91
N TYR A 48 -1.02 -5.23 -6.44
CA TYR A 48 -0.61 -5.76 -5.15
C TYR A 48 0.30 -6.99 -5.36
N PHE A 49 1.49 -6.96 -4.79
CA PHE A 49 2.52 -7.97 -4.93
C PHE A 49 2.63 -8.77 -3.64
N THR A 50 2.44 -10.07 -3.70
CA THR A 50 2.57 -10.97 -2.55
C THR A 50 3.08 -12.34 -3.00
N ASP A 51 3.46 -13.18 -2.05
CA ASP A 51 3.95 -14.53 -2.35
C ASP A 51 2.82 -15.58 -2.34
N SER A 52 3.18 -16.84 -2.69
CA SER A 52 2.24 -17.96 -2.80
C SER A 52 1.47 -18.26 -1.52
N ARG A 53 1.98 -17.89 -0.35
CA ARG A 53 1.30 -18.12 0.94
C ARG A 53 0.02 -17.29 1.07
N TYR A 54 -0.03 -16.11 0.42
CA TYR A 54 -1.10 -15.15 0.56
C TYR A 54 -1.88 -14.89 -0.73
N ILE A 55 -1.44 -15.43 -1.87
CA ILE A 55 -1.99 -15.10 -3.20
C ILE A 55 -3.50 -15.35 -3.29
N GLU A 56 -3.98 -16.50 -2.83
CA GLU A 56 -5.40 -16.87 -2.87
C GLU A 56 -6.23 -15.92 -2.01
N SER A 57 -5.78 -15.64 -0.78
CA SER A 57 -6.47 -14.70 0.12
C SER A 57 -6.50 -13.30 -0.48
N ALA A 58 -5.41 -12.84 -1.08
CA ALA A 58 -5.33 -11.53 -1.71
C ALA A 58 -6.27 -11.44 -2.92
N GLN A 59 -6.27 -12.43 -3.82
CA GLN A 59 -7.16 -12.46 -5.00
C GLN A 59 -8.64 -12.45 -4.62
N ASN A 60 -9.02 -13.12 -3.55
CA ASN A 60 -10.42 -13.22 -3.10
C ASN A 60 -10.91 -11.94 -2.40
N ASN A 61 -10.04 -11.18 -1.75
CA ASN A 61 -10.44 -10.11 -0.84
C ASN A 61 -10.01 -8.71 -1.26
N LEU A 62 -8.90 -8.53 -2.00
CA LEU A 62 -8.45 -7.19 -2.38
C LEU A 62 -9.30 -6.64 -3.51
N LYS A 63 -9.97 -5.52 -3.26
CA LYS A 63 -10.80 -4.81 -4.26
C LYS A 63 -10.00 -3.66 -4.86
N GLY A 64 -10.06 -3.55 -6.20
CA GLY A 64 -9.37 -2.47 -6.92
C GLY A 64 -7.88 -2.73 -7.19
N PHE A 65 -7.37 -3.91 -6.86
CA PHE A 65 -5.99 -4.31 -7.14
C PHE A 65 -5.93 -5.53 -8.07
N GLU A 66 -5.03 -5.48 -9.04
CA GLU A 66 -4.52 -6.66 -9.72
C GLU A 66 -3.50 -7.33 -8.78
N VAL A 67 -3.69 -8.59 -8.44
CA VAL A 67 -2.83 -9.30 -7.49
C VAL A 67 -1.81 -10.15 -8.24
N ILE A 68 -0.53 -9.92 -7.96
CA ILE A 68 0.61 -10.54 -8.62
C ILE A 68 1.39 -11.40 -7.63
N CYS A 69 1.66 -12.66 -7.98
CA CYS A 69 2.55 -13.54 -7.22
C CYS A 69 4.01 -13.22 -7.55
N VAL A 70 4.83 -12.99 -6.52
CA VAL A 70 6.25 -12.64 -6.70
C VAL A 70 7.16 -13.85 -6.84
N ASP A 71 6.66 -15.05 -6.57
CA ASP A 71 7.49 -16.26 -6.56
C ASP A 71 8.00 -16.61 -7.97
N GLY A 72 9.29 -16.83 -8.08
CA GLY A 72 9.95 -17.34 -9.30
C GLY A 72 10.23 -16.30 -10.40
N ILE A 73 9.77 -15.05 -10.29
CA ILE A 73 9.95 -14.05 -11.36
C ILE A 73 10.97 -12.98 -10.98
N GLY A 74 11.05 -12.65 -9.72
CA GLY A 74 11.88 -11.55 -9.20
C GLY A 74 11.09 -10.29 -8.91
N TYR A 75 11.17 -9.87 -7.66
CA TYR A 75 10.38 -8.79 -7.08
C TYR A 75 10.54 -7.46 -7.83
N PHE A 76 11.79 -7.00 -8.03
CA PHE A 76 12.04 -5.73 -8.71
C PHE A 76 11.62 -5.72 -10.18
N LYS A 77 11.70 -6.89 -10.85
CA LYS A 77 11.20 -7.01 -12.22
C LYS A 77 9.70 -6.73 -12.29
N LEU A 78 8.93 -7.35 -11.40
CA LEU A 78 7.47 -7.18 -11.36
C LEU A 78 7.06 -5.76 -11.01
N LEU A 79 7.79 -5.08 -10.11
CA LEU A 79 7.57 -3.67 -9.83
C LEU A 79 7.86 -2.80 -11.06
N ASN A 80 8.95 -3.06 -11.78
CA ASN A 80 9.28 -2.32 -13.01
C ASN A 80 8.28 -2.58 -14.14
N ASP A 81 7.75 -3.80 -14.25
CA ASP A 81 6.68 -4.10 -15.20
C ASP A 81 5.43 -3.24 -14.89
N ALA A 82 5.06 -3.10 -13.62
CA ALA A 82 3.95 -2.22 -13.21
C ALA A 82 4.26 -0.74 -13.46
N ILE A 83 5.47 -0.27 -13.17
CA ILE A 83 5.93 1.10 -13.43
C ILE A 83 5.80 1.41 -14.92
N ALA A 84 6.24 0.49 -15.79
CA ALA A 84 6.15 0.65 -17.25
C ALA A 84 4.70 0.62 -17.76
N ASP A 85 3.92 -0.36 -17.31
CA ASP A 85 2.52 -0.53 -17.75
C ASP A 85 1.65 0.67 -17.37
N PHE A 86 1.88 1.26 -16.21
CA PHE A 86 1.12 2.40 -15.69
C PHE A 86 1.74 3.77 -16.09
N GLY A 87 2.92 3.78 -16.71
CA GLY A 87 3.61 5.00 -17.14
C GLY A 87 4.09 5.87 -15.97
N VAL A 88 4.53 5.25 -14.87
CA VAL A 88 4.96 5.95 -13.66
C VAL A 88 6.37 6.51 -13.84
N SER A 89 6.55 7.77 -13.46
CA SER A 89 7.84 8.46 -13.45
C SER A 89 8.36 8.75 -12.05
N ASN A 90 7.47 8.99 -11.09
CA ASN A 90 7.83 9.37 -9.73
C ASN A 90 6.92 8.68 -8.70
N LEU A 91 7.49 7.78 -7.92
CA LEU A 91 6.80 7.07 -6.85
C LEU A 91 6.99 7.77 -5.49
N GLY A 92 5.87 8.14 -4.87
CA GLY A 92 5.87 8.49 -3.45
C GLY A 92 6.04 7.24 -2.59
N TYR A 93 6.95 7.26 -1.64
CA TYR A 93 7.21 6.12 -0.76
C TYR A 93 7.17 6.51 0.73
N GLU A 94 7.10 5.50 1.59
CA GLU A 94 6.95 5.67 3.04
C GLU A 94 8.32 5.62 3.72
N GLU A 95 9.02 6.77 3.82
CA GLU A 95 10.35 6.87 4.41
C GLU A 95 10.40 6.48 5.90
N ALA A 96 9.27 6.52 6.60
CA ALA A 96 9.19 6.09 8.00
C ALA A 96 9.22 4.56 8.18
N TYR A 97 9.05 3.79 7.10
CA TYR A 97 8.91 2.34 7.16
C TYR A 97 9.95 1.56 6.36
N LEU A 98 10.78 2.24 5.57
CA LEU A 98 11.89 1.61 4.88
C LEU A 98 13.18 1.77 5.67
N THR A 99 13.95 0.69 5.77
CA THR A 99 15.35 0.80 6.19
C THR A 99 16.18 1.47 5.10
N VAL A 100 17.33 2.04 5.46
CA VAL A 100 18.26 2.62 4.49
C VAL A 100 18.68 1.59 3.43
N ALA A 101 18.91 0.33 3.84
CA ALA A 101 19.29 -0.74 2.92
C ALA A 101 18.19 -1.06 1.91
N GLU A 102 16.94 -1.10 2.32
CA GLU A 102 15.79 -1.30 1.44
C GLU A 102 15.63 -0.15 0.46
N LEU A 103 15.72 1.10 0.93
CA LEU A 103 15.64 2.28 0.07
C LEU A 103 16.73 2.26 -0.99
N MET A 104 17.98 1.98 -0.62
CA MET A 104 19.09 1.84 -1.57
C MET A 104 18.83 0.72 -2.61
N GLY A 105 18.18 -0.37 -2.19
CA GLY A 105 17.75 -1.44 -3.09
C GLY A 105 16.71 -0.94 -4.10
N TYR A 106 15.69 -0.23 -3.65
CA TYR A 106 14.68 0.36 -4.53
C TYR A 106 15.28 1.40 -5.49
N GLU A 107 16.09 2.34 -4.99
CA GLU A 107 16.76 3.35 -5.82
C GLU A 107 17.65 2.73 -6.90
N LYS A 108 18.33 1.64 -6.58
CA LYS A 108 19.22 0.93 -7.52
C LYS A 108 18.46 0.19 -8.61
N HIS A 109 17.29 -0.37 -8.31
CA HIS A 109 16.62 -1.34 -9.18
C HIS A 109 15.33 -0.85 -9.82
N LEU A 110 14.69 0.20 -9.30
CA LEU A 110 13.45 0.71 -9.89
C LEU A 110 13.74 1.73 -10.98
N ASN A 111 12.94 1.68 -12.05
CA ASN A 111 12.98 2.59 -13.19
C ASN A 111 12.08 3.83 -12.99
N ALA A 112 11.95 4.30 -11.76
CA ALA A 112 11.20 5.50 -11.41
C ALA A 112 11.97 6.30 -10.34
N LYS A 113 11.76 7.61 -10.31
CA LYS A 113 12.22 8.44 -9.19
C LYS A 113 11.47 8.04 -7.93
N LEU A 114 12.13 8.12 -6.77
CA LEU A 114 11.52 7.93 -5.46
C LEU A 114 11.46 9.25 -4.70
N THR A 115 10.30 9.61 -4.18
CA THR A 115 10.09 10.83 -3.39
C THR A 115 9.54 10.46 -2.02
N PRO A 116 10.14 10.91 -0.90
CA PRO A 116 9.59 10.72 0.43
C PRO A 116 8.18 11.32 0.52
N PHE A 117 7.19 10.52 0.95
CA PHE A 117 5.77 10.90 0.90
C PHE A 117 4.95 10.34 2.07
N ASN A 118 5.64 9.93 3.15
CA ASN A 118 4.98 9.28 4.29
C ASN A 118 3.95 10.18 4.98
N LYS A 119 4.22 11.48 5.07
CA LYS A 119 3.31 12.43 5.72
C LYS A 119 1.94 12.45 5.04
N GLU A 120 1.92 12.50 3.71
CA GLU A 120 0.72 12.52 2.89
C GLU A 120 -0.01 11.18 2.97
N ILE A 121 0.72 10.06 2.78
CA ILE A 121 0.16 8.70 2.85
C ILE A 121 -0.43 8.41 4.23
N SER A 122 0.29 8.72 5.31
CA SER A 122 -0.15 8.43 6.67
C SER A 122 -1.20 9.41 7.20
N GLY A 123 -1.28 10.61 6.64
CA GLY A 123 -2.16 11.69 7.08
C GLY A 123 -3.63 11.29 7.09
N PHE A 124 -4.07 10.52 6.11
CA PHE A 124 -5.46 10.04 6.04
C PHE A 124 -5.86 9.15 7.21
N ARG A 125 -4.92 8.38 7.80
CA ARG A 125 -5.20 7.56 8.98
C ARG A 125 -5.38 8.37 10.26
N GLY A 126 -4.96 9.63 10.26
CA GLY A 126 -5.12 10.55 11.38
C GLY A 126 -6.59 10.94 11.59
N VAL A 127 -7.34 11.11 10.51
CA VAL A 127 -8.78 11.46 10.54
C VAL A 127 -9.59 10.22 10.20
N LYS A 128 -10.40 9.75 11.16
CA LYS A 128 -11.19 8.50 11.03
C LYS A 128 -12.55 8.80 10.43
N GLU A 129 -13.01 7.92 9.55
CA GLU A 129 -14.39 7.89 9.09
C GLU A 129 -15.31 7.31 10.18
N ASP A 130 -16.61 7.57 10.10
CA ASP A 130 -17.57 7.11 11.11
C ASP A 130 -17.57 5.59 11.34
N TRP A 131 -17.45 4.80 10.27
CA TRP A 131 -17.37 3.35 10.36
C TRP A 131 -16.08 2.85 11.06
N GLU A 132 -14.95 3.56 10.89
CA GLU A 132 -13.70 3.27 11.59
C GLU A 132 -13.85 3.56 13.09
N LEU A 133 -14.49 4.68 13.44
CA LEU A 133 -14.80 5.02 14.83
C LEU A 133 -15.71 3.99 15.49
N GLU A 134 -16.70 3.45 14.76
CA GLU A 134 -17.56 2.36 15.28
C GLU A 134 -16.77 1.09 15.57
N LEU A 135 -15.87 0.69 14.68
CA LEU A 135 -15.00 -0.46 14.89
C LEU A 135 -14.06 -0.27 16.09
N MET A 136 -13.48 0.92 16.22
CA MET A 136 -12.64 1.27 17.38
C MET A 136 -13.42 1.21 18.69
N ARG A 137 -14.66 1.74 18.72
CA ARG A 137 -15.52 1.66 19.92
C ARG A 137 -15.86 0.21 20.27
N LYS A 138 -16.17 -0.64 19.28
CA LYS A 138 -16.42 -2.06 19.52
C LYS A 138 -15.20 -2.78 20.06
N ALA A 139 -14.03 -2.51 19.49
CA ALA A 139 -12.77 -3.08 19.99
C ALA A 139 -12.48 -2.65 21.43
N GLN A 140 -12.70 -1.36 21.76
CA GLN A 140 -12.54 -0.86 23.13
C GLN A 140 -13.51 -1.55 24.10
N GLN A 141 -14.79 -1.73 23.73
CA GLN A 141 -15.78 -2.42 24.57
C GLN A 141 -15.39 -3.87 24.87
N ILE A 142 -14.76 -4.57 23.91
CA ILE A 142 -14.24 -5.94 24.13
C ILE A 142 -13.09 -5.91 25.14
N ALA A 143 -12.17 -4.96 25.00
CA ALA A 143 -11.06 -4.80 25.94
C ALA A 143 -11.58 -4.48 27.35
N ASP A 144 -12.50 -3.53 27.48
CA ASP A 144 -13.08 -3.12 28.77
C ASP A 144 -13.75 -4.33 29.47
N LYS A 145 -14.47 -5.19 28.74
CA LYS A 145 -15.08 -6.40 29.29
C LYS A 145 -14.04 -7.44 29.73
N ALA A 146 -12.89 -7.50 29.07
CA ALA A 146 -11.83 -8.42 29.45
C ALA A 146 -11.09 -8.01 30.72
N PHE A 147 -11.13 -6.72 31.08
CA PHE A 147 -10.49 -6.16 32.28
C PHE A 147 -11.49 -5.90 33.44
N ALA A 148 -12.76 -6.08 33.23
CA ALA A 148 -13.79 -5.98 34.29
C ALA A 148 -13.94 -7.30 35.04
#